data_77c0cf074678471823b26fbaeaf54e8c
#
_entry.id   77c0cf074678471823b26fbaeaf54e8c
#
_cell.length_a   1.000
_cell.length_b   1.000
_cell.length_c   1.000
_cell.angle_alpha   90.00
_cell.angle_beta   90.00
_cell.angle_gamma   90.00
#
_symmetry.space_group_name_H-M   'P 1'
#
loop_
_entity.id
_entity.type
_entity.pdbx_description
1 polymer ?
#
loop_
_entity_poly.entity_id
_entity_poly.type
_entity_poly.pdbx_seq_one_letter_code
_entity_poly.pdbx_strand_id
1 'polypeptide(L)'
;MGFTIKFIEDPILLDPRSDKLGARLVINLEKLYLSIKKLGLNVSDAIEYYNHSHELGIAQIDTNKLQDKIFGIECNFEELNGIDFKKGCYVGQENTARIKLKDKLNKRLFAVKLKEGQITGDEITFDNKNIGKLLINNKNPFALLKLENKKFNFDADLRCGDAKIKALKPNWL
;
A
#
# COMPACT_ATOMS: atom_id res chain seq x y z
N MET A 1 -8.26 19.40 -3.81
CA MET A 1 -7.34 20.13 -4.72
C MET A 1 -7.02 19.22 -5.89
N GLY A 2 -7.44 19.60 -7.10
CA GLY A 2 -7.13 18.83 -8.31
C GLY A 2 -5.67 19.04 -8.68
N PHE A 3 -4.89 17.99 -8.71
CA PHE A 3 -3.54 18.03 -9.26
C PHE A 3 -3.67 18.04 -10.78
N THR A 4 -3.56 19.22 -11.39
CA THR A 4 -3.29 19.31 -12.81
C THR A 4 -1.85 18.86 -12.99
N ILE A 5 -1.64 17.74 -13.70
CA ILE A 5 -0.30 17.39 -14.18
C ILE A 5 0.05 18.47 -15.21
N LYS A 6 0.72 19.50 -14.77
CA LYS A 6 1.45 20.37 -15.70
C LYS A 6 2.59 19.51 -16.24
N PHE A 7 2.77 19.48 -17.56
CA PHE A 7 4.02 19.06 -18.17
C PHE A 7 5.09 20.02 -17.64
N ILE A 8 5.78 19.56 -16.61
CA ILE A 8 6.85 20.33 -15.97
C ILE A 8 8.11 19.97 -16.72
N GLU A 9 8.84 20.96 -17.19
CA GLU A 9 10.19 20.79 -17.73
C GLU A 9 11.16 20.20 -16.70
N ASP A 10 10.81 20.28 -15.41
CA ASP A 10 11.57 19.67 -14.33
C ASP A 10 11.03 18.26 -14.02
N PRO A 11 11.88 17.24 -14.16
CA PRO A 11 11.49 15.83 -14.02
C PRO A 11 11.35 15.38 -12.56
N ILE A 12 11.24 16.30 -11.61
CA ILE A 12 11.09 16.01 -10.17
C ILE A 12 9.63 16.21 -9.76
N LEU A 13 9.02 15.19 -9.16
CA LEU A 13 7.67 15.27 -8.63
C LEU A 13 7.58 14.54 -7.29
N LEU A 14 6.77 15.03 -6.38
CA LEU A 14 6.43 14.29 -5.16
C LEU A 14 5.60 13.06 -5.54
N ASP A 15 5.79 11.95 -4.83
CA ASP A 15 5.00 10.75 -5.06
C ASP A 15 3.52 11.06 -4.81
N PRO A 16 2.63 10.88 -5.79
CA PRO A 16 1.22 11.27 -5.67
C PRO A 16 0.45 10.44 -4.64
N ARG A 17 0.97 9.27 -4.24
CA ARG A 17 0.34 8.40 -3.25
C ARG A 17 0.54 8.89 -1.83
N SER A 18 1.71 9.46 -1.55
CA SER A 18 2.06 10.05 -0.25
C SER A 18 3.32 10.90 -0.40
N ASP A 19 3.32 12.09 0.15
CA ASP A 19 4.51 12.95 0.24
C ASP A 19 5.64 12.31 1.05
N LYS A 20 5.29 11.42 1.99
CA LYS A 20 6.26 10.66 2.80
C LYS A 20 7.05 9.63 2.01
N LEU A 21 6.59 9.23 0.82
CA LEU A 21 7.39 8.41 -0.10
C LEU A 21 8.52 9.21 -0.77
N GLY A 22 8.54 10.52 -0.59
CA GLY A 22 9.55 11.41 -1.14
C GLY A 22 9.30 11.79 -2.60
N ALA A 23 10.33 12.25 -3.28
CA ALA A 23 10.27 12.70 -4.66
C ALA A 23 10.70 11.60 -5.64
N ARG A 24 10.06 11.59 -6.80
CA ARG A 24 10.45 10.80 -7.96
C ARG A 24 11.18 11.69 -8.95
N LEU A 25 12.21 11.13 -9.54
CA LEU A 25 13.03 11.80 -10.53
C LEU A 25 13.07 10.97 -11.81
N VAL A 26 12.69 11.55 -12.94
CA VAL A 26 12.79 10.94 -14.27
C VAL A 26 13.79 11.77 -15.05
N ILE A 27 15.01 11.28 -15.20
CA ILE A 27 16.13 12.05 -15.72
C ILE A 27 17.09 11.14 -16.48
N ASN A 28 17.89 11.73 -17.39
CA ASN A 28 19.02 11.04 -17.99
C ASN A 28 20.06 10.64 -16.93
N LEU A 29 20.66 9.46 -17.10
CA LEU A 29 21.58 8.87 -16.13
C LEU A 29 22.80 9.78 -15.81
N GLU A 30 23.36 10.46 -16.81
CA GLU A 30 24.49 11.38 -16.62
C GLU A 30 24.09 12.58 -15.76
N LYS A 31 22.92 13.18 -16.05
CA LYS A 31 22.39 14.29 -15.26
C LYS A 31 22.03 13.84 -13.85
N LEU A 32 21.54 12.61 -13.67
CA LEU A 32 21.25 12.04 -12.36
C LEU A 32 22.53 11.98 -11.51
N TYR A 33 23.61 11.46 -12.07
CA TYR A 33 24.90 11.36 -11.36
C TYR A 33 25.41 12.73 -10.90
N LEU A 34 25.36 13.72 -11.77
CA LEU A 34 25.75 15.10 -11.46
C LEU A 34 24.85 15.71 -10.36
N SER A 35 23.55 15.44 -10.42
CA SER A 35 22.58 15.93 -9.43
C SER A 35 22.81 15.30 -8.05
N ILE A 36 23.04 13.99 -7.97
CA ILE A 36 23.38 13.28 -6.73
C ILE A 36 24.62 13.92 -6.09
N LYS A 37 25.68 14.10 -6.88
CA LYS A 37 26.95 14.70 -6.40
C LYS A 37 26.77 16.16 -5.95
N LYS A 38 26.04 16.97 -6.74
CA LYS A 38 25.79 18.39 -6.44
C LYS A 38 24.97 18.58 -5.16
N LEU A 39 23.98 17.71 -4.94
CA LEU A 39 23.06 17.78 -3.80
C LEU A 39 23.61 17.02 -2.57
N GLY A 40 24.75 16.37 -2.65
CA GLY A 40 25.32 15.57 -1.57
C GLY A 40 24.43 14.39 -1.16
N LEU A 41 23.70 13.79 -2.09
CA LEU A 41 22.81 12.67 -1.82
C LEU A 41 23.61 11.36 -1.76
N ASN A 42 23.15 10.45 -0.90
CA ASN A 42 23.65 9.09 -0.83
C ASN A 42 22.79 8.16 -1.68
N VAL A 43 23.46 7.26 -2.40
CA VAL A 43 22.77 6.18 -3.11
C VAL A 43 22.57 5.03 -2.12
N SER A 44 21.36 4.52 -2.02
CA SER A 44 20.98 3.38 -1.19
C SER A 44 20.47 2.22 -2.04
N ASP A 45 20.29 1.06 -1.42
CA ASP A 45 19.64 -0.09 -2.06
C ASP A 45 18.13 0.15 -2.19
N ALA A 46 17.53 -0.38 -3.26
CA ALA A 46 16.09 -0.34 -3.47
C ALA A 46 15.29 -0.99 -2.32
N ILE A 47 15.90 -1.89 -1.56
CA ILE A 47 15.27 -2.53 -0.39
C ILE A 47 14.91 -1.50 0.69
N GLU A 48 15.72 -0.46 0.87
CA GLU A 48 15.44 0.61 1.84
C GLU A 48 14.14 1.35 1.46
N TYR A 49 13.95 1.63 0.16
CA TYR A 49 12.71 2.22 -0.32
C TYR A 49 11.50 1.29 -0.12
N TYR A 50 11.67 -0.02 -0.33
CA TYR A 50 10.60 -0.99 -0.13
C TYR A 50 10.23 -1.15 1.36
N ASN A 51 11.21 -1.16 2.25
CA ASN A 51 10.98 -1.18 3.70
C ASN A 51 10.23 0.07 4.13
N HIS A 52 10.68 1.24 3.66
CA HIS A 52 10.02 2.51 3.96
C HIS A 52 8.57 2.54 3.45
N SER A 53 8.32 2.11 2.20
CA SER A 53 6.96 2.06 1.66
C SER A 53 6.05 1.08 2.42
N HIS A 54 6.61 -0.04 2.90
CA HIS A 54 5.90 -1.00 3.73
C HIS A 54 5.48 -0.39 5.08
N GLU A 55 6.36 0.35 5.74
CA GLU A 55 6.04 1.06 6.98
C GLU A 55 4.94 2.11 6.78
N LEU A 56 4.88 2.72 5.60
CA LEU A 56 3.79 3.61 5.20
C LEU A 56 2.51 2.88 4.78
N GLY A 57 2.49 1.54 4.76
CA GLY A 57 1.34 0.74 4.36
C GLY A 57 1.10 0.71 2.85
N ILE A 58 2.13 0.94 2.02
CA ILE A 58 2.04 1.01 0.57
C ILE A 58 2.80 -0.15 -0.06
N ALA A 59 2.08 -1.07 -0.72
CA ALA A 59 2.67 -2.22 -1.40
C ALA A 59 3.45 -1.81 -2.66
N GLN A 60 4.69 -2.29 -2.79
CA GLN A 60 5.58 -2.00 -3.90
C GLN A 60 6.11 -3.25 -4.60
N ILE A 61 6.34 -4.33 -3.85
CA ILE A 61 6.90 -5.57 -4.36
C ILE A 61 5.81 -6.63 -4.41
N ASP A 62 5.91 -7.52 -5.39
CA ASP A 62 4.99 -8.66 -5.56
C ASP A 62 3.52 -8.25 -5.71
N THR A 63 3.25 -7.03 -6.17
CA THR A 63 1.88 -6.52 -6.34
C THR A 63 1.07 -7.31 -7.37
N ASN A 64 1.72 -8.04 -8.28
CA ASN A 64 1.08 -8.99 -9.17
C ASN A 64 0.33 -10.11 -8.42
N LYS A 65 0.72 -10.44 -7.19
CA LYS A 65 0.01 -11.40 -6.32
C LYS A 65 -1.37 -10.90 -5.86
N LEU A 66 -1.64 -9.60 -6.01
CA LEU A 66 -2.92 -8.97 -5.68
C LEU A 66 -3.91 -9.03 -6.86
N GLN A 67 -3.42 -9.25 -8.07
CA GLN A 67 -4.24 -9.29 -9.27
C GLN A 67 -5.36 -10.34 -9.14
N ASP A 68 -6.57 -9.97 -9.53
CA ASP A 68 -7.79 -10.79 -9.52
C ASP A 68 -8.22 -11.31 -8.12
N LYS A 69 -7.55 -10.89 -7.04
CA LYS A 69 -7.86 -11.29 -5.66
C LYS A 69 -8.47 -10.19 -4.81
N ILE A 70 -8.31 -8.92 -5.22
CA ILE A 70 -8.67 -7.76 -4.41
C ILE A 70 -9.09 -6.60 -5.32
N PHE A 71 -10.06 -5.83 -4.89
CA PHE A 71 -10.47 -4.62 -5.61
C PHE A 71 -9.56 -3.44 -5.28
N GLY A 72 -9.39 -2.50 -6.22
CA GLY A 72 -8.55 -1.31 -6.02
C GLY A 72 -8.94 -0.48 -4.80
N ILE A 73 -10.23 -0.42 -4.48
CA ILE A 73 -10.72 0.27 -3.27
C ILE A 73 -10.30 -0.46 -1.98
N GLU A 74 -10.19 -1.78 -2.00
CA GLU A 74 -9.66 -2.57 -0.88
C GLU A 74 -8.12 -2.44 -0.78
N CYS A 75 -7.45 -2.10 -1.90
CA CYS A 75 -6.01 -1.75 -1.95
C CYS A 75 -5.73 -0.31 -1.48
N ASN A 76 -6.73 0.38 -0.93
CA ASN A 76 -6.63 1.76 -0.44
C ASN A 76 -6.33 2.79 -1.54
N PHE A 77 -6.72 2.50 -2.80
CA PHE A 77 -6.44 3.39 -3.92
C PHE A 77 -7.13 4.76 -3.80
N GLU A 78 -8.24 4.85 -3.06
CA GLU A 78 -8.87 6.14 -2.78
C GLU A 78 -7.96 7.00 -1.90
N GLU A 79 -7.50 6.47 -0.79
CA GLU A 79 -6.63 7.16 0.17
C GLU A 79 -5.24 7.46 -0.40
N LEU A 80 -4.80 6.62 -1.34
CA LEU A 80 -3.52 6.76 -2.03
C LEU A 80 -3.62 7.51 -3.37
N ASN A 81 -4.71 8.26 -3.58
CA ASN A 81 -4.95 9.07 -4.79
C ASN A 81 -4.96 8.27 -6.11
N GLY A 82 -5.21 6.97 -6.05
CA GLY A 82 -5.33 6.08 -7.22
C GLY A 82 -6.73 6.04 -7.82
N ILE A 83 -7.76 6.52 -7.10
CA ILE A 83 -9.15 6.60 -7.53
C ILE A 83 -9.69 8.00 -7.24
N ASP A 84 -10.29 8.62 -8.26
CA ASP A 84 -11.03 9.86 -8.10
C ASP A 84 -12.51 9.60 -8.39
N PHE A 85 -13.34 9.64 -7.36
CA PHE A 85 -14.80 9.47 -7.47
C PHE A 85 -15.53 10.70 -8.02
N LYS A 86 -14.86 11.84 -8.17
CA LYS A 86 -15.43 13.08 -8.71
C LYS A 86 -15.24 13.20 -10.22
N LYS A 87 -14.36 12.38 -10.83
CA LYS A 87 -14.19 12.37 -12.28
C LYS A 87 -15.35 11.67 -12.98
N GLY A 88 -15.49 11.90 -14.27
CA GLY A 88 -16.50 11.25 -15.13
C GLY A 88 -16.33 9.73 -15.20
N CYS A 89 -17.27 9.09 -15.89
CA CYS A 89 -17.32 7.63 -16.05
C CYS A 89 -16.12 7.08 -16.82
N TYR A 90 -15.68 5.89 -16.44
CA TYR A 90 -14.64 5.11 -17.13
C TYR A 90 -15.02 3.62 -17.16
N VAL A 91 -14.46 2.88 -18.10
CA VAL A 91 -14.71 1.45 -18.26
C VAL A 91 -14.19 0.69 -17.01
N GLY A 92 -15.05 -0.19 -16.46
CA GLY A 92 -14.69 -1.01 -15.29
C GLY A 92 -14.93 -0.34 -13.92
N GLN A 93 -15.53 0.85 -13.89
CA GLN A 93 -15.81 1.56 -12.63
C GLN A 93 -16.93 0.95 -11.78
N GLU A 94 -17.80 0.12 -12.38
CA GLU A 94 -19.09 -0.29 -11.78
C GLU A 94 -18.90 -0.96 -10.41
N ASN A 95 -17.94 -1.88 -10.29
CA ASN A 95 -17.68 -2.58 -9.04
C ASN A 95 -17.12 -1.62 -7.97
N THR A 96 -16.18 -0.78 -8.35
CA THR A 96 -15.57 0.22 -7.44
C THR A 96 -16.61 1.22 -6.95
N ALA A 97 -17.42 1.77 -7.86
CA ALA A 97 -18.50 2.70 -7.52
C ALA A 97 -19.58 2.02 -6.66
N ARG A 98 -19.95 0.77 -6.97
CA ARG A 98 -20.94 0.00 -6.19
C ARG A 98 -20.45 -0.24 -4.74
N ILE A 99 -19.20 -0.61 -4.54
CA ILE A 99 -18.64 -0.81 -3.19
C ILE A 99 -18.67 0.50 -2.42
N LYS A 100 -18.26 1.60 -3.04
CA LYS A 100 -18.26 2.92 -2.40
C LYS A 100 -19.67 3.41 -2.06
N LEU A 101 -20.58 3.41 -3.05
CA LEU A 101 -21.96 3.93 -2.87
C LEU A 101 -22.79 3.10 -1.90
N LYS A 102 -22.60 1.79 -1.86
CA LYS A 102 -23.30 0.90 -0.93
C LYS A 102 -22.60 0.78 0.41
N ASP A 103 -21.50 1.51 0.58
CA ASP A 103 -20.71 1.50 1.81
C ASP A 103 -20.31 0.09 2.27
N LYS A 104 -19.94 -0.76 1.30
CA LYS A 104 -19.66 -2.19 1.48
C LYS A 104 -18.16 -2.51 1.60
N LEU A 105 -17.34 -1.53 1.91
CA LEU A 105 -15.92 -1.78 2.14
C LEU A 105 -15.74 -2.49 3.50
N ASN A 106 -15.65 -3.81 3.44
CA ASN A 106 -15.54 -4.67 4.62
C ASN A 106 -14.15 -5.28 4.80
N LYS A 107 -13.23 -5.00 3.89
CA LYS A 107 -11.86 -5.50 3.93
C LYS A 107 -10.91 -4.41 3.43
N ARG A 108 -9.69 -4.40 3.95
CA ARG A 108 -8.61 -3.54 3.49
C ARG A 108 -7.27 -4.28 3.50
N LEU A 109 -6.42 -3.89 2.57
CA LEU A 109 -5.04 -4.35 2.51
C LEU A 109 -4.20 -3.56 3.53
N PHE A 110 -3.55 -4.27 4.45
CA PHE A 110 -2.66 -3.68 5.43
C PHE A 110 -1.28 -4.33 5.36
N ALA A 111 -0.25 -3.52 5.57
CA ALA A 111 1.06 -4.03 5.88
C ALA A 111 1.02 -4.77 7.21
N VAL A 112 1.70 -5.90 7.29
CA VAL A 112 1.82 -6.67 8.54
C VAL A 112 3.27 -6.90 8.88
N LYS A 113 3.58 -7.04 10.18
CA LYS A 113 4.93 -7.30 10.67
C LYS A 113 4.94 -8.60 11.46
N LEU A 114 5.90 -9.46 11.15
CA LEU A 114 6.16 -10.67 11.92
C LEU A 114 6.71 -10.26 13.30
N LYS A 115 6.15 -10.82 14.36
CA LYS A 115 6.59 -10.64 15.74
C LYS A 115 7.36 -11.85 16.24
N GLU A 116 6.78 -13.04 16.07
CA GLU A 116 7.35 -14.30 16.53
C GLU A 116 6.94 -15.44 15.59
N GLY A 117 7.76 -16.49 15.55
CA GLY A 117 7.45 -17.72 14.83
C GLY A 117 7.74 -17.63 13.32
N GLN A 118 7.19 -18.56 12.57
CA GLN A 118 7.32 -18.67 11.13
C GLN A 118 5.94 -18.68 10.48
N ILE A 119 5.79 -17.94 9.38
CA ILE A 119 4.55 -17.94 8.61
C ILE A 119 4.46 -19.25 7.82
N THR A 120 3.54 -20.13 8.21
CA THR A 120 3.34 -21.46 7.63
C THR A 120 2.06 -21.57 6.79
N GLY A 121 1.27 -20.51 6.71
CA GLY A 121 0.00 -20.47 5.97
C GLY A 121 -0.31 -19.09 5.44
N ASP A 122 -1.54 -18.91 4.95
CA ASP A 122 -2.03 -17.63 4.44
C ASP A 122 -3.29 -17.14 5.17
N GLU A 123 -3.94 -17.97 5.95
CA GLU A 123 -5.09 -17.57 6.76
C GLU A 123 -4.65 -16.79 8.00
N ILE A 124 -5.36 -15.67 8.26
CA ILE A 124 -5.10 -14.83 9.42
C ILE A 124 -6.27 -14.94 10.38
N THR A 125 -5.94 -15.25 11.63
CA THR A 125 -6.92 -15.45 12.70
C THR A 125 -6.69 -14.48 13.86
N PHE A 126 -7.78 -14.14 14.52
CA PHE A 126 -7.83 -13.45 15.80
C PHE A 126 -8.91 -14.12 16.65
N ASP A 127 -8.61 -14.47 17.90
CA ASP A 127 -9.51 -15.23 18.79
C ASP A 127 -10.15 -16.46 18.12
N ASN A 128 -9.35 -17.24 17.40
CA ASN A 128 -9.75 -18.42 16.62
C ASN A 128 -10.76 -18.15 15.49
N LYS A 129 -11.01 -16.89 15.15
CA LYS A 129 -11.86 -16.53 14.01
C LYS A 129 -11.00 -16.09 12.83
N ASN A 130 -11.34 -16.57 11.63
CA ASN A 130 -10.68 -16.11 10.41
C ASN A 130 -11.09 -14.65 10.12
N ILE A 131 -10.13 -13.75 10.18
CA ILE A 131 -10.30 -12.32 9.95
C ILE A 131 -9.63 -11.84 8.68
N GLY A 132 -8.93 -12.68 7.94
CA GLY A 132 -8.28 -12.27 6.71
C GLY A 132 -7.35 -13.29 6.10
N LYS A 133 -6.60 -12.80 5.12
CA LYS A 133 -5.67 -13.62 4.34
C LYS A 133 -4.40 -12.85 4.02
N LEU A 134 -3.25 -13.50 4.18
CA LEU A 134 -1.96 -12.99 3.72
C LEU A 134 -1.90 -13.12 2.20
N LEU A 135 -1.72 -12.02 1.49
CA LEU A 135 -1.68 -12.00 0.03
C LEU A 135 -0.25 -11.86 -0.52
N ILE A 136 0.58 -11.10 0.17
CA ILE A 136 2.00 -10.95 -0.14
C ILE A 136 2.78 -11.51 1.05
N ASN A 137 3.53 -12.58 0.80
CA ASN A 137 4.40 -13.22 1.79
C ASN A 137 5.86 -13.09 1.32
N ASN A 138 6.49 -12.00 1.74
CA ASN A 138 7.91 -11.71 1.51
C ASN A 138 8.46 -10.92 2.70
N LYS A 139 9.59 -10.24 2.57
CA LYS A 139 10.17 -9.39 3.63
C LYS A 139 9.24 -8.22 4.03
N ASN A 140 8.35 -7.81 3.14
CA ASN A 140 7.40 -6.71 3.31
C ASN A 140 5.96 -7.24 3.13
N PRO A 141 5.44 -8.06 4.08
CA PRO A 141 4.19 -8.79 3.88
C PRO A 141 2.96 -7.90 3.97
N PHE A 142 1.93 -8.25 3.17
CA PHE A 142 0.64 -7.58 3.17
C PHE A 142 -0.51 -8.57 3.29
N ALA A 143 -1.51 -8.19 4.06
CA ALA A 143 -2.69 -8.99 4.33
C ALA A 143 -3.98 -8.22 4.03
N LEU A 144 -4.95 -8.92 3.46
CA LEU A 144 -6.32 -8.45 3.32
C LEU A 144 -7.08 -8.79 4.59
N LEU A 145 -7.40 -7.80 5.41
CA LEU A 145 -8.04 -7.98 6.71
C LEU A 145 -9.47 -7.46 6.71
N LYS A 146 -10.36 -8.16 7.39
CA LYS A 146 -11.76 -7.75 7.59
C LYS A 146 -11.83 -6.57 8.55
N LEU A 147 -12.77 -5.67 8.28
CA LEU A 147 -13.08 -4.53 9.15
C LEU A 147 -14.32 -4.85 9.98
N GLU A 148 -14.27 -4.52 11.25
CA GLU A 148 -15.45 -4.50 12.12
C GLU A 148 -16.00 -3.09 12.19
N ASN A 149 -17.26 -2.88 11.81
CA ASN A 149 -17.88 -1.55 11.73
C ASN A 149 -16.99 -0.53 11.01
N LYS A 150 -16.35 -0.96 9.89
CA LYS A 150 -15.42 -0.16 9.06
C LYS A 150 -14.13 0.26 9.74
N LYS A 151 -13.84 -0.28 10.90
CA LYS A 151 -12.60 -0.04 11.64
C LYS A 151 -11.82 -1.34 11.78
N PHE A 152 -10.53 -1.20 12.00
CA PHE A 152 -9.64 -2.30 12.30
C PHE A 152 -8.95 -2.04 13.64
N ASN A 153 -8.86 -3.10 14.48
CA ASN A 153 -8.13 -3.02 15.73
C ASN A 153 -6.65 -3.32 15.48
N PHE A 154 -5.82 -2.30 15.39
CA PHE A 154 -4.38 -2.43 15.16
C PHE A 154 -3.60 -2.93 16.39
N ASP A 155 -4.23 -3.00 17.56
CA ASP A 155 -3.63 -3.54 18.77
C ASP A 155 -3.85 -5.05 18.92
N ALA A 156 -4.65 -5.64 18.03
CA ALA A 156 -4.92 -7.07 18.05
C ALA A 156 -3.65 -7.88 17.71
N ASP A 157 -3.41 -8.94 18.50
CA ASP A 157 -2.39 -9.94 18.21
C ASP A 157 -2.97 -10.98 17.24
N LEU A 158 -2.49 -10.92 16.00
CA LEU A 158 -2.96 -11.78 14.93
C LEU A 158 -2.09 -13.02 14.81
N ARG A 159 -2.66 -14.10 14.28
CA ARG A 159 -1.92 -15.31 13.95
C ARG A 159 -2.01 -15.64 12.46
N CYS A 160 -0.90 -16.11 11.90
CA CYS A 160 -0.83 -16.66 10.55
C CYS A 160 -0.06 -17.98 10.60
N GLY A 161 -0.78 -19.11 10.68
CA GLY A 161 -0.19 -20.38 11.07
C GLY A 161 0.42 -20.28 12.47
N ASP A 162 1.69 -20.66 12.62
CA ASP A 162 2.42 -20.60 13.89
C ASP A 162 2.97 -19.21 14.23
N ALA A 163 2.91 -18.28 13.26
CA ALA A 163 3.43 -16.93 13.44
C ALA A 163 2.46 -16.03 14.19
N LYS A 164 3.02 -15.21 15.09
CA LYS A 164 2.36 -14.01 15.60
C LYS A 164 2.71 -12.83 14.72
N ILE A 165 1.72 -12.14 14.21
CA ILE A 165 1.87 -10.97 13.35
C ILE A 165 1.09 -9.79 13.91
N LYS A 166 1.47 -8.59 13.52
CA LYS A 166 0.75 -7.36 13.86
C LYS A 166 0.50 -6.55 12.60
N ALA A 167 -0.72 -6.03 12.43
CA ALA A 167 -1.01 -5.08 11.37
C ALA A 167 -0.40 -3.71 11.71
N LEU A 168 0.18 -3.06 10.72
CA LEU A 168 0.71 -1.71 10.84
C LEU A 168 -0.38 -0.70 10.52
N LYS A 169 -0.58 0.26 11.41
CA LYS A 169 -1.52 1.36 11.17
C LYS A 169 -0.86 2.38 10.24
N PRO A 170 -1.38 2.55 9.02
CA PRO A 170 -0.84 3.56 8.13
C PRO A 170 -1.24 4.96 8.59
N ASN A 171 -0.44 5.95 8.24
CA ASN A 171 -0.67 7.33 8.66
C ASN A 171 -1.73 8.09 7.85
N TRP A 172 -2.19 7.50 6.76
CA TRP A 172 -3.22 8.05 5.88
C TRP A 172 -4.64 7.52 6.19
N LEU A 173 -4.78 6.67 7.21
CA LEU A 173 -6.05 6.09 7.66
C LEU A 173 -6.58 6.80 8.91
#